data_1e87bd460dedd7d73ddd0ff1ab598d29
#
_entry.id   1e87bd460dedd7d73ddd0ff1ab598d29
#
_cell.length_a   1.000
_cell.length_b   1.000
_cell.length_c   1.000
_cell.angle_alpha   90.00
_cell.angle_beta   90.00
_cell.angle_gamma   90.00
#
_symmetry.space_group_name_H-M   'P 1'
#
loop_
_entity.id
_entity.type
_entity.pdbx_description
1 polymer ?
#
loop_
_entity_poly.entity_id
_entity_poly.type
_entity_poly.pdbx_seq_one_letter_code
_entity_poly.pdbx_strand_id
1 'polypeptide(L)'
;MDNLLTEFRSISHLIRQSGQGIKNVKTLVGTSLFVAMNAALGYFKIVVIPKMLEINFSSLALAACAFTYGPVMAGAAGIICDNIKYLLNPSGPYMPLFGLNEFLTGFIYGLFFYKKSLSLKRVILARLSVVLLINIFLTPLWLHILYGNAFIILVQARILKNILMFPVDVFLLYTVLKATKRAIPIIT
;
A
#
# COMPACT_ATOMS: atom_id res chain seq x y z
N MET A 1 10.39 -12.00 27.07
CA MET A 1 11.36 -11.11 26.41
C MET A 1 11.94 -11.77 25.16
N ASP A 2 12.20 -13.07 25.18
CA ASP A 2 12.77 -13.81 24.03
C ASP A 2 11.90 -13.86 22.79
N ASN A 3 10.56 -13.94 22.91
CA ASN A 3 9.65 -13.92 21.78
C ASN A 3 9.67 -12.59 21.01
N LEU A 4 9.81 -11.47 21.68
CA LEU A 4 9.91 -10.16 21.05
C LEU A 4 11.23 -10.01 20.28
N LEU A 5 12.33 -10.48 20.86
CA LEU A 5 13.65 -10.44 20.19
C LEU A 5 13.71 -11.33 18.95
N THR A 6 13.05 -12.48 18.97
CA THR A 6 12.95 -13.38 17.80
C THR A 6 12.09 -12.76 16.70
N GLU A 7 10.97 -12.09 17.04
CA GLU A 7 10.16 -11.37 16.06
C GLU A 7 10.91 -10.18 15.45
N PHE A 8 11.60 -9.37 16.24
CA PHE A 8 12.44 -8.29 15.72
C PHE A 8 13.54 -8.77 14.78
N ARG A 9 14.20 -9.87 15.10
CA ARG A 9 15.21 -10.49 14.23
C ARG A 9 14.59 -10.98 12.92
N SER A 10 13.41 -11.58 12.97
CA SER A 10 12.71 -12.03 11.76
C SER A 10 12.32 -10.86 10.85
N ILE A 11 11.82 -9.76 11.42
CA ILE A 11 11.46 -8.54 10.66
C ILE A 11 12.70 -7.90 10.03
N SER A 12 13.79 -7.74 10.78
CA SER A 12 15.03 -7.17 10.25
C SER A 12 15.62 -8.02 9.12
N HIS A 13 15.53 -9.34 9.23
CA HIS A 13 15.95 -10.26 8.17
C HIS A 13 15.10 -10.11 6.91
N LEU A 14 13.77 -10.00 7.02
CA LEU A 14 12.86 -9.77 5.90
C LEU A 14 13.15 -8.44 5.18
N ILE A 15 13.39 -7.37 5.94
CA ILE A 15 13.74 -6.06 5.40
C ILE A 15 15.06 -6.14 4.63
N ARG A 16 16.09 -6.72 5.22
CA ARG A 16 17.41 -6.88 4.58
C ARG A 16 17.31 -7.72 3.30
N GLN A 17 16.57 -8.81 3.34
CA GLN A 17 16.39 -9.70 2.18
C GLN A 17 15.62 -8.99 1.05
N SER A 18 14.55 -8.26 1.37
CA SER A 18 13.82 -7.44 0.38
C SER A 18 14.72 -6.34 -0.20
N GLY A 19 15.57 -5.70 0.63
CA GLY A 19 16.54 -4.69 0.18
C GLY A 19 17.59 -5.23 -0.79
N GLN A 20 18.01 -6.48 -0.64
CA GLN A 20 18.91 -7.13 -1.59
C GLN A 20 18.28 -7.31 -2.99
N GLY A 21 16.95 -7.30 -3.07
CA GLY A 21 16.22 -7.34 -4.33
C GLY A 21 16.55 -6.18 -5.27
N ILE A 22 17.00 -5.03 -4.74
CA ILE A 22 17.45 -3.87 -5.54
C ILE A 22 18.62 -4.22 -6.47
N LYS A 23 19.47 -5.15 -6.07
CA LYS A 23 20.63 -5.61 -6.88
C LYS A 23 20.27 -6.68 -7.90
N ASN A 24 19.06 -7.21 -7.87
CA ASN A 24 18.62 -8.27 -8.76
C ASN A 24 17.74 -7.72 -9.89
N VAL A 25 18.23 -7.81 -11.12
CA VAL A 25 17.54 -7.31 -12.33
C VAL A 25 16.15 -7.92 -12.49
N LYS A 26 15.97 -9.21 -12.20
CA LYS A 26 14.65 -9.86 -12.28
C LYS A 26 13.65 -9.24 -11.30
N THR A 27 14.11 -8.93 -10.08
CA THR A 27 13.29 -8.26 -9.06
C THR A 27 12.94 -6.85 -9.49
N LEU A 28 13.89 -6.10 -10.04
CA LEU A 28 13.65 -4.74 -10.55
C LEU A 28 12.64 -4.74 -11.70
N VAL A 29 12.82 -5.60 -12.69
CA VAL A 29 11.90 -5.72 -13.83
C VAL A 29 10.49 -6.09 -13.36
N GLY A 30 10.36 -7.08 -12.47
CA GLY A 30 9.07 -7.46 -11.93
C GLY A 30 8.42 -6.36 -11.07
N THR A 31 9.20 -5.63 -10.27
CA THR A 31 8.71 -4.46 -9.51
C THR A 31 8.23 -3.36 -10.44
N SER A 32 8.98 -3.06 -11.52
CA SER A 32 8.60 -2.06 -12.53
C SER A 32 7.30 -2.42 -13.24
N LEU A 33 7.05 -3.71 -13.47
CA LEU A 33 5.78 -4.18 -14.02
C LEU A 33 4.61 -3.88 -13.07
N PHE A 34 4.78 -4.10 -11.77
CA PHE A 34 3.77 -3.74 -10.77
C PHE A 34 3.58 -2.22 -10.65
N VAL A 35 4.64 -1.42 -10.82
CA VAL A 35 4.56 0.05 -10.88
C VAL A 35 3.72 0.47 -12.09
N ALA A 36 3.99 -0.07 -13.27
CA ALA A 36 3.21 0.22 -14.47
C ALA A 36 1.73 -0.19 -14.30
N MET A 37 1.47 -1.36 -13.72
CA MET A 37 0.12 -1.82 -13.43
C MET A 37 -0.58 -0.91 -12.39
N ASN A 38 0.13 -0.45 -11.36
CA ASN A 38 -0.41 0.49 -10.38
C ASN A 38 -0.79 1.83 -11.04
N ALA A 39 0.06 2.37 -11.91
CA ALA A 39 -0.22 3.58 -12.65
C ALA A 39 -1.44 3.41 -13.57
N ALA A 40 -1.51 2.33 -14.34
CA ALA A 40 -2.65 2.02 -15.21
C ALA A 40 -3.96 1.88 -14.41
N LEU A 41 -3.94 1.10 -13.31
CA LEU A 41 -5.10 0.93 -12.44
C LEU A 41 -5.52 2.21 -11.71
N GLY A 42 -4.61 3.16 -11.55
CA GLY A 42 -4.91 4.49 -10.99
C GLY A 42 -5.90 5.30 -11.82
N TYR A 43 -5.99 5.04 -13.12
CA TYR A 43 -7.01 5.65 -14.00
C TYR A 43 -8.40 5.01 -13.85
N PHE A 44 -8.46 3.75 -13.46
CA PHE A 44 -9.73 3.05 -13.26
C PHE A 44 -10.23 3.33 -11.83
N LYS A 45 -11.03 4.38 -11.71
CA LYS A 45 -11.71 4.73 -10.46
C LYS A 45 -13.20 4.48 -10.63
N ILE A 46 -13.78 3.70 -9.73
CA ILE A 46 -15.24 3.59 -9.63
C ILE A 46 -15.69 4.62 -8.61
N VAL A 47 -16.37 5.65 -9.09
CA VAL A 47 -16.96 6.69 -8.25
C VAL A 47 -18.34 6.21 -7.83
N VAL A 48 -18.47 5.75 -6.59
CA VAL A 48 -19.76 5.32 -6.02
C VAL A 48 -20.56 6.53 -5.56
N ILE A 49 -19.90 7.47 -4.88
CA ILE A 49 -20.45 8.76 -4.48
C ILE A 49 -19.44 9.85 -4.85
N PRO A 50 -19.78 10.80 -5.72
CA PRO A 50 -18.88 11.88 -6.14
C PRO A 50 -18.24 12.58 -4.94
N LYS A 51 -16.91 12.74 -4.97
CA LYS A 51 -16.09 13.37 -3.92
C LYS A 51 -16.05 12.66 -2.55
N MET A 52 -16.91 11.65 -2.31
CA MET A 52 -16.96 10.93 -1.04
C MET A 52 -16.44 9.50 -1.13
N LEU A 53 -16.92 8.72 -2.08
CA LEU A 53 -16.63 7.28 -2.19
C LEU A 53 -16.09 6.95 -3.57
N GLU A 54 -14.78 6.72 -3.64
CA GLU A 54 -14.07 6.26 -4.84
C GLU A 54 -13.33 4.97 -4.51
N ILE A 55 -13.56 3.93 -5.30
CA ILE A 55 -12.79 2.68 -5.23
C ILE A 55 -11.58 2.84 -6.15
N ASN A 56 -10.40 2.75 -5.58
CA ASN A 56 -9.15 2.84 -6.31
C ASN A 56 -8.43 1.48 -6.28
N PHE A 57 -8.19 0.91 -7.45
CA PHE A 57 -7.57 -0.40 -7.60
C PHE A 57 -6.03 -0.35 -7.57
N SER A 58 -5.41 0.83 -7.64
CA SER A 58 -3.95 0.95 -7.68
C SER A 58 -3.25 0.35 -6.45
N SER A 59 -3.84 0.49 -5.26
CA SER A 59 -3.29 -0.07 -4.03
C SER A 59 -3.19 -1.60 -4.05
N LEU A 60 -4.01 -2.27 -4.87
CA LEU A 60 -3.97 -3.73 -5.02
C LEU A 60 -2.71 -4.20 -5.75
N ALA A 61 -2.28 -3.46 -6.78
CA ALA A 61 -1.02 -3.75 -7.48
C ALA A 61 0.18 -3.55 -6.56
N LEU A 62 0.15 -2.52 -5.70
CA LEU A 62 1.19 -2.29 -4.70
C LEU A 62 1.24 -3.41 -3.66
N ALA A 63 0.09 -3.90 -3.22
CA ALA A 63 0.00 -5.03 -2.30
C ALA A 63 0.50 -6.35 -2.93
N ALA A 64 0.23 -6.58 -4.22
CA ALA A 64 0.76 -7.73 -4.95
C ALA A 64 2.29 -7.64 -5.10
N CYS A 65 2.83 -6.45 -5.37
CA CYS A 65 4.27 -6.18 -5.36
C CYS A 65 4.88 -6.48 -3.98
N ALA A 66 4.23 -6.02 -2.91
CA ALA A 66 4.65 -6.23 -1.53
C ALA A 66 4.67 -7.72 -1.15
N PHE A 67 3.68 -8.49 -1.59
CA PHE A 67 3.60 -9.92 -1.39
C PHE A 67 4.75 -10.66 -2.09
N THR A 68 5.10 -10.23 -3.31
CA THR A 68 6.09 -10.90 -4.17
C THR A 68 7.53 -10.52 -3.81
N TYR A 69 7.81 -9.21 -3.68
CA TYR A 69 9.17 -8.67 -3.58
C TYR A 69 9.50 -8.08 -2.20
N GLY A 70 8.53 -8.00 -1.31
CA GLY A 70 8.73 -7.61 0.08
C GLY A 70 8.65 -6.11 0.36
N PRO A 71 8.89 -5.72 1.65
CA PRO A 71 8.58 -4.38 2.14
C PRO A 71 9.41 -3.26 1.48
N VAL A 72 10.71 -3.47 1.29
CA VAL A 72 11.59 -2.42 0.77
C VAL A 72 11.29 -2.13 -0.70
N MET A 73 11.12 -3.20 -1.50
CA MET A 73 10.81 -3.06 -2.93
C MET A 73 9.43 -2.43 -3.15
N ALA A 74 8.42 -2.86 -2.39
CA ALA A 74 7.09 -2.27 -2.48
C ALA A 74 7.04 -0.83 -1.96
N GLY A 75 7.78 -0.50 -0.91
CA GLY A 75 7.92 0.87 -0.45
C GLY A 75 8.53 1.78 -1.51
N ALA A 76 9.67 1.37 -2.10
CA ALA A 76 10.30 2.12 -3.19
C ALA A 76 9.36 2.26 -4.41
N ALA A 77 8.68 1.16 -4.80
CA ALA A 77 7.66 1.18 -5.84
C ALA A 77 6.54 2.19 -5.53
N GLY A 78 6.10 2.28 -4.27
CA GLY A 78 5.07 3.22 -3.82
C GLY A 78 5.44 4.68 -4.10
N ILE A 79 6.67 5.10 -3.76
CA ILE A 79 7.16 6.45 -4.06
C ILE A 79 7.11 6.72 -5.57
N ILE A 80 7.62 5.78 -6.37
CA ILE A 80 7.64 5.92 -7.84
C ILE A 80 6.22 6.00 -8.38
N CYS A 81 5.31 5.16 -7.88
CA CYS A 81 3.90 5.16 -8.28
C CYS A 81 3.21 6.51 -7.98
N ASP A 82 3.47 7.10 -6.82
CA ASP A 82 2.89 8.39 -6.45
C ASP A 82 3.34 9.50 -7.40
N ASN A 83 4.65 9.57 -7.66
CA ASN A 83 5.22 10.54 -8.60
C ASN A 83 4.66 10.36 -10.02
N ILE A 84 4.59 9.14 -10.52
CA ILE A 84 4.03 8.85 -11.85
C ILE A 84 2.55 9.27 -11.90
N LYS A 85 1.75 8.90 -10.91
CA LYS A 85 0.33 9.27 -10.84
C LYS A 85 0.15 10.79 -10.82
N TYR A 86 0.98 11.51 -10.09
CA TYR A 86 0.94 12.97 -10.07
C TYR A 86 1.31 13.58 -11.42
N LEU A 87 2.37 13.10 -12.08
CA LEU A 87 2.78 13.58 -13.41
C LEU A 87 1.70 13.33 -14.49
N LEU A 88 1.01 12.19 -14.40
CA LEU A 88 -0.01 11.82 -15.38
C LEU A 88 -1.36 12.53 -15.15
N ASN A 89 -1.70 12.83 -13.90
CA ASN A 89 -2.97 13.49 -13.54
C ASN A 89 -2.76 14.40 -12.33
N PRO A 90 -2.19 15.60 -12.52
CA PRO A 90 -1.92 16.52 -11.43
C PRO A 90 -3.23 17.03 -10.82
N SER A 91 -3.45 16.73 -9.53
CA SER A 91 -4.59 17.17 -8.76
C SER A 91 -4.13 18.00 -7.55
N GLY A 92 -3.96 19.30 -7.76
CA GLY A 92 -3.48 20.23 -6.73
C GLY A 92 -1.94 20.38 -6.71
N PRO A 93 -1.38 21.11 -5.72
CA PRO A 93 0.06 21.31 -5.59
C PRO A 93 0.77 19.98 -5.25
N TYR A 94 1.97 19.80 -5.83
CA TYR A 94 2.78 18.64 -5.53
C TYR A 94 3.27 18.64 -4.08
N MET A 95 3.06 17.53 -3.37
CA MET A 95 3.52 17.37 -2.01
C MET A 95 4.24 16.02 -1.85
N PRO A 96 5.58 16.02 -1.68
CA PRO A 96 6.37 14.79 -1.57
C PRO A 96 5.93 13.85 -0.44
N LEU A 97 5.26 14.39 0.57
CA LEU A 97 4.78 13.62 1.73
C LEU A 97 3.68 12.60 1.38
N PHE A 98 2.98 12.77 0.25
CA PHE A 98 2.08 11.73 -0.27
C PHE A 98 2.85 10.52 -0.78
N GLY A 99 4.04 10.72 -1.34
CA GLY A 99 4.97 9.63 -1.67
C GLY A 99 5.38 8.81 -0.44
N LEU A 100 5.54 9.45 0.73
CA LEU A 100 5.78 8.76 1.99
C LEU A 100 4.59 7.87 2.41
N ASN A 101 3.35 8.31 2.17
CA ASN A 101 2.17 7.49 2.43
C ASN A 101 2.15 6.22 1.58
N GLU A 102 2.47 6.34 0.29
CA GLU A 102 2.55 5.18 -0.61
C GLU A 102 3.75 4.27 -0.25
N PHE A 103 4.88 4.84 0.16
CA PHE A 103 6.00 4.08 0.71
C PHE A 103 5.56 3.24 1.91
N LEU A 104 4.95 3.88 2.91
CA LEU A 104 4.50 3.22 4.13
C LEU A 104 3.41 2.18 3.84
N THR A 105 2.52 2.44 2.89
CA THR A 105 1.50 1.46 2.45
C THR A 105 2.18 0.19 1.91
N GLY A 106 3.10 0.34 0.96
CA GLY A 106 3.84 -0.79 0.39
C GLY A 106 4.68 -1.51 1.44
N PHE A 107 5.32 -0.76 2.33
CA PHE A 107 6.15 -1.30 3.39
C PHE A 107 5.33 -2.12 4.41
N ILE A 108 4.20 -1.59 4.88
CA ILE A 108 3.30 -2.28 5.80
C ILE A 108 2.77 -3.57 5.14
N TYR A 109 2.27 -3.51 3.92
CA TYR A 109 1.81 -4.70 3.21
C TYR A 109 2.92 -5.75 3.07
N GLY A 110 4.16 -5.32 2.78
CA GLY A 110 5.31 -6.23 2.72
C GLY A 110 5.63 -6.89 4.05
N LEU A 111 5.54 -6.18 5.17
CA LEU A 111 5.73 -6.76 6.50
C LEU A 111 4.69 -7.83 6.84
N PHE A 112 3.44 -7.64 6.40
CA PHE A 112 2.37 -8.58 6.66
C PHE A 112 2.34 -9.77 5.71
N PHE A 113 2.75 -9.59 4.45
CA PHE A 113 2.51 -10.59 3.39
C PHE A 113 3.77 -11.30 2.90
N TYR A 114 4.92 -10.63 2.87
CA TYR A 114 6.13 -11.19 2.29
C TYR A 114 6.59 -12.46 3.01
N LYS A 115 6.75 -13.55 2.26
CA LYS A 115 7.15 -14.87 2.78
C LYS A 115 6.28 -15.39 3.94
N LYS A 116 5.04 -14.98 3.99
CA LYS A 116 4.10 -15.42 5.01
C LYS A 116 2.89 -16.10 4.36
N SER A 117 2.29 -17.06 5.06
CA SER A 117 1.06 -17.71 4.60
C SER A 117 -0.07 -16.69 4.46
N LEU A 118 -0.78 -16.72 3.33
CA LEU A 118 -1.94 -15.86 3.11
C LEU A 118 -3.09 -16.33 4.01
N SER A 119 -3.54 -15.44 4.91
CA SER A 119 -4.67 -15.66 5.81
C SER A 119 -5.57 -14.43 5.82
N LEU A 120 -6.88 -14.63 5.87
CA LEU A 120 -7.84 -13.52 5.93
C LEU A 120 -7.59 -12.61 7.13
N LYS A 121 -7.28 -13.19 8.30
CA LYS A 121 -6.94 -12.42 9.51
C LYS A 121 -5.76 -11.46 9.26
N ARG A 122 -4.73 -11.93 8.56
CA ARG A 122 -3.53 -11.14 8.24
C ARG A 122 -3.85 -10.03 7.24
N VAL A 123 -4.74 -10.28 6.27
CA VAL A 123 -5.20 -9.26 5.31
C VAL A 123 -5.99 -8.17 6.03
N ILE A 124 -6.89 -8.55 6.95
CA ILE A 124 -7.65 -7.61 7.77
C ILE A 124 -6.71 -6.73 8.60
N LEU A 125 -5.74 -7.34 9.31
CA LEU A 125 -4.79 -6.60 10.14
C LEU A 125 -3.90 -5.67 9.31
N ALA A 126 -3.41 -6.11 8.17
CA ALA A 126 -2.62 -5.28 7.27
C ALA A 126 -3.42 -4.08 6.75
N ARG A 127 -4.66 -4.30 6.29
CA ARG A 127 -5.53 -3.23 5.82
C ARG A 127 -5.90 -2.27 6.96
N LEU A 128 -6.21 -2.79 8.15
CA LEU A 128 -6.49 -1.98 9.32
C LEU A 128 -5.32 -1.07 9.69
N SER A 129 -4.10 -1.61 9.69
CA SER A 129 -2.89 -0.82 9.95
C SER A 129 -2.71 0.32 8.94
N VAL A 130 -2.92 0.06 7.66
CA VAL A 130 -2.85 1.09 6.60
C VAL A 130 -3.95 2.13 6.79
N VAL A 131 -5.19 1.72 7.09
CA VAL A 131 -6.30 2.64 7.32
C VAL A 131 -6.03 3.55 8.52
N LEU A 132 -5.62 3.00 9.65
CA LEU A 132 -5.39 3.79 10.86
C LEU A 132 -4.21 4.75 10.71
N LEU A 133 -3.05 4.24 10.28
CA LEU A 133 -1.82 5.04 10.23
C LEU A 133 -1.81 6.02 9.07
N ILE A 134 -2.24 5.59 7.88
CA ILE A 134 -2.08 6.39 6.67
C ILE A 134 -3.36 7.16 6.36
N ASN A 135 -4.50 6.49 6.24
CA ASN A 135 -5.73 7.14 5.78
C ASN A 135 -6.36 8.07 6.82
N ILE A 136 -6.31 7.67 8.11
CA ILE A 136 -6.96 8.43 9.20
C ILE A 136 -6.00 9.43 9.83
N PHE A 137 -4.71 9.11 9.92
CA PHE A 137 -3.75 9.98 10.60
C PHE A 137 -2.89 10.78 9.62
N LEU A 138 -2.03 10.14 8.83
CA LEU A 138 -1.06 10.85 7.98
C LEU A 138 -1.72 11.67 6.87
N THR A 139 -2.68 11.13 6.16
CA THR A 139 -3.28 11.85 5.03
C THR A 139 -4.03 13.12 5.45
N PRO A 140 -4.86 13.13 6.52
CA PRO A 140 -5.45 14.38 7.02
C PRO A 140 -4.40 15.37 7.52
N LEU A 141 -3.31 14.88 8.11
CA LEU A 141 -2.22 15.73 8.59
C LEU A 141 -1.57 16.49 7.42
N TRP A 142 -1.26 15.79 6.32
CA TRP A 142 -0.70 16.42 5.13
C TRP A 142 -1.68 17.41 4.47
N LEU A 143 -2.95 17.08 4.41
CA LEU A 143 -3.98 17.97 3.87
C LEU A 143 -4.20 19.20 4.76
N HIS A 144 -4.10 19.05 6.07
CA HIS A 144 -4.14 20.17 7.00
C HIS A 144 -2.96 21.13 6.77
N ILE A 145 -1.75 20.60 6.63
CA ILE A 145 -0.54 21.39 6.36
C ILE A 145 -0.63 22.10 4.99
N LEU A 146 -1.18 21.41 3.99
CA LEU A 146 -1.22 21.92 2.61
C LEU A 146 -2.30 22.96 2.38
N TYR A 147 -3.49 22.77 2.94
CA TYR A 147 -4.68 23.58 2.67
C TYR A 147 -5.21 24.38 3.86
N GLY A 148 -4.65 24.21 5.06
CA GLY A 148 -5.12 24.88 6.28
C GLY A 148 -6.50 24.43 6.77
N ASN A 149 -7.06 23.34 6.18
CA ASN A 149 -8.37 22.83 6.57
C ASN A 149 -8.36 22.28 8.00
N ALA A 150 -9.50 22.34 8.70
CA ALA A 150 -9.63 21.79 10.04
C ALA A 150 -9.35 20.29 10.06
N PHE A 151 -8.30 19.87 10.73
CA PHE A 151 -7.84 18.48 10.83
C PHE A 151 -8.97 17.51 11.24
N ILE A 152 -9.77 17.89 12.23
CA ILE A 152 -10.86 17.09 12.77
C ILE A 152 -11.91 16.76 11.69
N ILE A 153 -12.29 17.74 10.87
CA ILE A 153 -13.28 17.55 9.80
C ILE A 153 -12.75 16.57 8.75
N LEU A 154 -11.47 16.68 8.38
CA LEU A 154 -10.83 15.74 7.46
C LEU A 154 -10.79 14.31 8.01
N VAL A 155 -10.51 14.15 9.30
CA VAL A 155 -10.49 12.85 9.97
C VAL A 155 -11.88 12.23 10.00
N GLN A 156 -12.91 12.97 10.37
CA GLN A 156 -14.31 12.48 10.43
C GLN A 156 -14.79 11.97 9.08
N ALA A 157 -14.59 12.75 8.01
CA ALA A 157 -14.96 12.35 6.65
C ALA A 157 -14.25 11.06 6.22
N ARG A 158 -12.96 10.90 6.59
CA ARG A 158 -12.18 9.72 6.24
C ARG A 158 -12.56 8.50 7.07
N ILE A 159 -12.89 8.64 8.33
CA ILE A 159 -13.38 7.53 9.17
C ILE A 159 -14.63 6.93 8.52
N LEU A 160 -15.63 7.74 8.18
CA LEU A 160 -16.86 7.27 7.57
C LEU A 160 -16.59 6.54 6.25
N LYS A 161 -15.78 7.16 5.36
CA LYS A 161 -15.37 6.54 4.09
C LYS A 161 -14.69 5.18 4.31
N ASN A 162 -13.69 5.13 5.20
CA ASN A 162 -12.91 3.91 5.41
C ASN A 162 -13.76 2.79 6.06
N ILE A 163 -14.68 3.10 6.97
CA ILE A 163 -15.61 2.10 7.55
C ILE A 163 -16.45 1.45 6.45
N LEU A 164 -17.03 2.25 5.55
CA LEU A 164 -17.86 1.74 4.46
C LEU A 164 -17.03 0.93 3.43
N MET A 165 -15.82 1.38 3.13
CA MET A 165 -14.97 0.74 2.13
C MET A 165 -14.18 -0.46 2.67
N PHE A 166 -13.98 -0.56 3.97
CA PHE A 166 -13.13 -1.58 4.59
C PHE A 166 -13.45 -3.02 4.15
N PRO A 167 -14.72 -3.49 4.19
CA PRO A 167 -15.05 -4.85 3.77
C PRO A 167 -14.77 -5.09 2.28
N VAL A 168 -15.05 -4.10 1.43
CA VAL A 168 -14.78 -4.17 -0.01
C VAL A 168 -13.27 -4.26 -0.27
N ASP A 169 -12.50 -3.40 0.38
CA ASP A 169 -11.04 -3.38 0.25
C ASP A 169 -10.40 -4.69 0.72
N VAL A 170 -10.85 -5.24 1.85
CA VAL A 170 -10.36 -6.53 2.36
C VAL A 170 -10.69 -7.66 1.40
N PHE A 171 -11.90 -7.69 0.86
CA PHE A 171 -12.30 -8.71 -0.12
C PHE A 171 -11.47 -8.65 -1.40
N LEU A 172 -11.32 -7.45 -1.97
CA LEU A 172 -10.51 -7.22 -3.18
C LEU A 172 -9.04 -7.59 -2.93
N LEU A 173 -8.48 -7.13 -1.81
CA LEU A 173 -7.11 -7.39 -1.43
C LEU A 173 -6.84 -8.88 -1.27
N TYR A 174 -7.73 -9.60 -0.57
CA TYR A 174 -7.62 -11.05 -0.40
C TYR A 174 -7.68 -11.79 -1.74
N THR A 175 -8.60 -11.40 -2.61
CA THR A 175 -8.79 -12.02 -3.94
C THR A 175 -7.56 -11.81 -4.81
N VAL A 176 -7.04 -10.58 -4.89
CA VAL A 176 -5.84 -10.25 -5.68
C VAL A 176 -4.61 -10.99 -5.14
N LEU A 177 -4.40 -11.01 -3.83
CA LEU A 177 -3.27 -11.73 -3.25
C LEU A 177 -3.38 -13.25 -3.48
N LYS A 178 -4.58 -13.81 -3.44
CA LYS A 178 -4.82 -15.23 -3.77
C LYS A 178 -4.53 -15.53 -5.25
N ALA A 179 -4.90 -14.63 -6.16
CA ALA A 179 -4.58 -14.73 -7.58
C ALA A 179 -3.06 -14.62 -7.81
N THR A 180 -2.41 -13.64 -7.19
CA THR A 180 -0.95 -13.45 -7.26
C THR A 180 -0.19 -14.70 -6.76
N LYS A 181 -0.63 -15.29 -5.66
CA LYS A 181 -0.05 -16.53 -5.12
C LYS A 181 -0.16 -17.70 -6.11
N ARG A 182 -1.25 -17.76 -6.90
CA ARG A 182 -1.43 -18.82 -7.92
C ARG A 182 -0.58 -18.57 -9.17
N ALA A 183 -0.46 -17.31 -9.58
CA ALA A 183 0.28 -16.91 -10.76
C ALA A 183 1.81 -17.00 -10.58
N ILE A 184 2.30 -16.77 -9.35
CA ILE A 184 3.72 -16.75 -9.04
C ILE A 184 4.01 -17.81 -7.96
N PRO A 185 4.18 -19.11 -8.34
CA PRO A 185 4.38 -20.22 -7.40
C PRO A 185 5.75 -20.22 -6.69
N ILE A 186 6.56 -19.17 -6.83
CA ILE A 186 7.99 -19.14 -6.49
C ILE A 186 8.26 -18.77 -5.01
N ILE A 187 7.23 -18.50 -4.19
CA ILE A 187 7.45 -17.84 -2.88
C ILE A 187 6.91 -18.68 -1.71
N THR A 188 6.98 -19.98 -1.82
CA THR A 188 6.82 -20.90 -0.66
C THR A 188 8.16 -21.44 -0.24
#